data_17efda712aef72f5bd5bdf35eee40ac2
#
_entry.id   17efda712aef72f5bd5bdf35eee40ac2
#
_cell.length_a   1.000
_cell.length_b   1.000
_cell.length_c   1.000
_cell.angle_alpha   90.00
_cell.angle_beta   90.00
_cell.angle_gamma   90.00
#
_symmetry.space_group_name_H-M   'P 1'
#
loop_
_entity.id
_entity.type
_entity.pdbx_description
1 polymer ?
#
loop_
_entity_poly.entity_id
_entity_poly.type
_entity_poly.pdbx_seq_one_letter_code
_entity_poly.pdbx_strand_id
1 'polypeptide(L)'
;MILFVRDLTVIDAAYLCPHRGVVGESWLVDIELTGELNEMSMLFDFAKVKKQLKSIIDAEVDHRLLLPQKAPETLIEQAAPGYVFVDFLSEDHTIHLHCPEQAFAVIPASEITPETVTAYLLTLISNQLPGNIDGLKITLRHEHIPTPSYH
;
A
#
# COMPACT_ATOMS: atom_id res chain seq x y z
N MET A 1 5.96 -12.76 22.34
CA MET A 1 4.94 -13.48 21.54
C MET A 1 4.89 -12.91 20.14
N ILE A 2 4.84 -13.76 19.14
CA ILE A 2 4.74 -13.37 17.73
C ILE A 2 3.45 -13.95 17.18
N LEU A 3 2.65 -13.10 16.54
CA LEU A 3 1.41 -13.51 15.93
C LEU A 3 1.44 -13.20 14.44
N PHE A 4 1.03 -14.17 13.63
CA PHE A 4 0.98 -14.05 12.18
C PHE A 4 -0.44 -13.94 11.69
N VAL A 5 -0.68 -13.06 10.72
CA VAL A 5 -1.92 -13.06 9.95
C VAL A 5 -1.55 -13.17 8.48
N ARG A 6 -1.93 -14.28 7.89
CA ARG A 6 -1.78 -14.49 6.46
C ARG A 6 -3.05 -14.02 5.76
N ASP A 7 -2.89 -13.36 4.62
CA ASP A 7 -4.03 -12.87 3.83
C ASP A 7 -4.95 -11.94 4.63
N LEU A 8 -4.34 -10.96 5.32
CA LEU A 8 -5.10 -9.95 6.06
C LEU A 8 -6.07 -9.20 5.14
N THR A 9 -5.61 -8.82 3.98
CA THR A 9 -6.38 -8.14 2.94
C THR A 9 -5.68 -8.29 1.60
N VAL A 10 -6.35 -7.87 0.53
CA VAL A 10 -5.78 -7.81 -0.81
C VAL A 10 -5.74 -6.34 -1.22
N ILE A 11 -4.61 -5.90 -1.74
CA ILE A 11 -4.50 -4.57 -2.35
C ILE A 11 -4.60 -4.73 -3.86
N ASP A 12 -5.70 -4.28 -4.43
CA ASP A 12 -5.88 -4.18 -5.87
C ASP A 12 -5.62 -2.73 -6.26
N ALA A 13 -4.50 -2.47 -6.89
CA ALA A 13 -4.08 -1.11 -7.20
C ALA A 13 -3.44 -1.05 -8.58
N ALA A 14 -3.18 0.17 -9.04
CA ALA A 14 -2.37 0.40 -10.22
C ALA A 14 -1.23 1.33 -9.82
N TYR A 15 -0.17 1.35 -10.61
CA TYR A 15 0.94 2.26 -10.38
C TYR A 15 1.56 2.71 -11.70
N LEU A 16 2.32 3.80 -11.65
CA LEU A 16 2.99 4.36 -12.81
C LEU A 16 4.41 3.79 -12.92
N CYS A 17 4.73 3.28 -14.09
CA CYS A 17 6.03 2.72 -14.43
C CYS A 17 6.57 3.39 -15.69
N PRO A 18 7.83 3.91 -15.70
CA PRO A 18 8.37 4.61 -16.86
C PRO A 18 8.37 3.78 -18.14
N HIS A 19 8.52 2.47 -18.05
CA HIS A 19 8.62 1.59 -19.20
C HIS A 19 7.29 0.93 -19.58
N ARG A 20 6.42 0.70 -18.60
CA ARG A 20 5.18 -0.05 -18.79
C ARG A 20 3.93 0.83 -18.78
N GLY A 21 4.04 2.09 -18.38
CA GLY A 21 2.90 2.99 -18.24
C GLY A 21 2.11 2.74 -16.98
N VAL A 22 0.81 2.52 -17.09
CA VAL A 22 -0.06 2.18 -15.96
C VAL A 22 -0.07 0.67 -15.81
N VAL A 23 0.32 0.19 -14.65
CA VAL A 23 0.43 -1.25 -14.36
C VAL A 23 -0.54 -1.60 -13.23
N GLY A 24 -1.39 -2.59 -13.46
CA GLY A 24 -2.26 -3.12 -12.42
C GLY A 24 -1.57 -4.23 -11.64
N GLU A 25 -1.82 -4.29 -10.35
CA GLU A 25 -1.26 -5.30 -9.45
C GLU A 25 -2.26 -5.70 -8.37
N SER A 26 -2.16 -6.95 -7.94
CA SER A 26 -2.88 -7.45 -6.78
C SER A 26 -1.87 -8.05 -5.81
N TRP A 27 -1.81 -7.48 -4.61
CA TRP A 27 -0.91 -7.97 -3.56
C TRP A 27 -1.70 -8.49 -2.38
N LEU A 28 -1.36 -9.70 -1.94
CA LEU A 28 -1.84 -10.24 -0.67
C LEU A 28 -1.00 -9.68 0.46
N VAL A 29 -1.64 -9.28 1.53
CA VAL A 29 -0.99 -8.66 2.68
C VAL A 29 -0.92 -9.64 3.83
N ASP A 30 0.30 -9.92 4.29
CA ASP A 30 0.54 -10.69 5.51
C ASP A 30 1.11 -9.75 6.56
N ILE A 31 0.77 -9.96 7.82
CA ILE A 31 1.36 -9.20 8.91
C ILE A 31 1.91 -10.12 9.99
N GLU A 32 2.91 -9.61 10.68
CA GLU A 32 3.51 -10.25 11.85
C GLU A 32 3.57 -9.22 12.96
N LEU A 33 2.94 -9.54 14.08
CA LEU A 33 2.91 -8.66 15.25
C LEU A 33 3.73 -9.27 16.37
N THR A 34 4.58 -8.48 16.99
CA THR A 34 5.38 -8.86 18.13
C THR A 34 4.93 -8.08 19.36
N GLY A 35 4.72 -8.77 20.46
CA GLY A 35 4.32 -8.14 21.72
C GLY A 35 4.78 -8.90 22.93
N GLU A 36 4.83 -8.22 24.08
CA GLU A 36 5.40 -8.76 25.32
C GLU A 36 4.39 -9.20 26.37
N LEU A 37 3.11 -8.92 26.18
CA LEU A 37 2.15 -9.10 27.25
C LEU A 37 1.65 -10.53 27.41
N ASN A 38 0.94 -10.78 28.51
CA ASN A 38 0.29 -12.04 28.73
C ASN A 38 -0.62 -12.38 27.55
N GLU A 39 -0.79 -13.66 27.30
CA GLU A 39 -1.52 -14.15 26.13
C GLU A 39 -2.90 -13.55 25.96
N MET A 40 -3.61 -13.34 27.05
CA MET A 40 -4.97 -12.86 27.01
C MET A 40 -5.08 -11.42 26.50
N SER A 41 -4.24 -10.53 27.04
CA SER A 41 -4.18 -9.13 26.60
C SER A 41 -3.71 -9.02 25.16
N MET A 42 -2.71 -9.84 24.79
CA MET A 42 -2.16 -9.82 23.44
C MET A 42 -3.20 -10.28 22.42
N LEU A 43 -3.95 -11.32 22.70
CA LEU A 43 -4.97 -11.82 21.79
C LEU A 43 -6.14 -10.82 21.62
N PHE A 44 -6.53 -10.15 22.71
CA PHE A 44 -7.57 -9.14 22.64
C PHE A 44 -7.14 -7.95 21.77
N ASP A 45 -5.96 -7.42 22.03
CA ASP A 45 -5.44 -6.29 21.28
C ASP A 45 -5.13 -6.68 19.83
N PHE A 46 -4.72 -7.93 19.60
CA PHE A 46 -4.47 -8.45 18.26
C PHE A 46 -5.70 -8.38 17.37
N ALA A 47 -6.87 -8.82 17.86
CA ALA A 47 -8.10 -8.76 17.08
C ALA A 47 -8.47 -7.32 16.70
N LYS A 48 -8.26 -6.40 17.64
CA LYS A 48 -8.53 -4.98 17.42
C LYS A 48 -7.55 -4.36 16.43
N VAL A 49 -6.25 -4.66 16.58
CA VAL A 49 -5.19 -4.16 15.71
C VAL A 49 -5.37 -4.70 14.30
N LYS A 50 -5.70 -5.98 14.17
CA LYS A 50 -5.95 -6.61 12.86
C LYS A 50 -7.01 -5.84 12.06
N LYS A 51 -8.13 -5.51 12.69
CA LYS A 51 -9.20 -4.73 12.04
C LYS A 51 -8.74 -3.33 11.67
N GLN A 52 -8.00 -2.70 12.56
CA GLN A 52 -7.48 -1.34 12.35
C GLN A 52 -6.50 -1.32 11.17
N LEU A 53 -5.58 -2.27 11.12
CA LEU A 53 -4.59 -2.36 10.03
C LEU A 53 -5.27 -2.60 8.68
N LYS A 54 -6.21 -3.53 8.64
CA LYS A 54 -6.97 -3.79 7.41
C LYS A 54 -7.69 -2.53 6.94
N SER A 55 -8.34 -1.81 7.85
CA SER A 55 -9.07 -0.59 7.53
C SER A 55 -8.14 0.50 6.98
N ILE A 56 -6.97 0.68 7.58
CA ILE A 56 -5.98 1.68 7.10
C ILE A 56 -5.47 1.31 5.71
N ILE A 57 -5.09 0.06 5.51
CA ILE A 57 -4.55 -0.41 4.22
C ILE A 57 -5.61 -0.25 3.13
N ASP A 58 -6.83 -0.69 3.40
CA ASP A 58 -7.93 -0.61 2.44
C ASP A 58 -8.27 0.85 2.10
N ALA A 59 -8.17 1.76 3.06
CA ALA A 59 -8.48 3.17 2.85
C ALA A 59 -7.37 3.92 2.10
N GLU A 60 -6.11 3.55 2.30
CA GLU A 60 -4.97 4.36 1.84
C GLU A 60 -4.43 3.94 0.48
N VAL A 61 -4.47 2.67 0.13
CA VAL A 61 -3.84 2.19 -1.10
C VAL A 61 -4.74 1.33 -1.98
N ASP A 62 -5.74 0.68 -1.42
CA ASP A 62 -6.59 -0.20 -2.19
C ASP A 62 -7.45 0.61 -3.17
N HIS A 63 -7.54 0.12 -4.41
CA HIS A 63 -8.27 0.78 -5.50
C HIS A 63 -7.76 2.19 -5.83
N ARG A 64 -6.47 2.45 -5.60
CA ARG A 64 -5.85 3.73 -5.93
C ARG A 64 -4.75 3.57 -6.98
N LEU A 65 -4.43 4.69 -7.62
CA LEU A 65 -3.25 4.78 -8.46
C LEU A 65 -2.08 5.25 -7.60
N LEU A 66 -1.06 4.42 -7.49
CA LEU A 66 0.13 4.70 -6.68
C LEU A 66 1.12 5.52 -7.50
N LEU A 67 1.49 6.67 -6.96
CA LEU A 67 2.36 7.63 -7.65
C LEU A 67 3.77 7.60 -7.04
N PRO A 68 4.81 7.34 -7.85
CA PRO A 68 6.20 7.42 -7.37
C PRO A 68 6.63 8.89 -7.29
N GLN A 69 6.41 9.51 -6.14
CA GLN A 69 6.62 10.95 -5.93
C GLN A 69 8.03 11.41 -6.24
N LYS A 70 9.03 10.57 -5.96
CA LYS A 70 10.44 10.92 -6.15
C LYS A 70 10.98 10.55 -7.52
N ALA A 71 10.17 9.96 -8.38
CA ALA A 71 10.59 9.66 -9.74
C ALA A 71 10.71 10.98 -10.54
N PRO A 72 11.78 11.15 -11.35
CA PRO A 72 11.94 12.37 -12.14
C PRO A 72 10.83 12.56 -13.18
N GLU A 73 10.17 11.49 -13.59
CA GLU A 73 9.07 11.51 -14.55
C GLU A 73 7.77 12.06 -13.95
N THR A 74 7.66 12.11 -12.63
CA THR A 74 6.41 12.44 -11.93
C THR A 74 6.34 13.92 -11.56
N LEU A 75 5.27 14.58 -11.99
CA LEU A 75 4.94 15.94 -11.56
C LEU A 75 3.53 15.92 -10.98
N ILE A 76 3.39 16.35 -9.74
CA ILE A 76 2.12 16.39 -9.03
C ILE A 76 1.82 17.83 -8.66
N GLU A 77 0.67 18.33 -9.08
CA GLU A 77 0.24 19.72 -8.78
C GLU A 77 -1.17 19.72 -8.24
N GLN A 78 -1.38 20.49 -7.19
CA GLN A 78 -2.71 20.72 -6.66
C GLN A 78 -3.46 21.69 -7.60
N ALA A 79 -4.64 21.27 -8.06
CA ALA A 79 -5.44 22.09 -8.96
C ALA A 79 -6.49 22.90 -8.17
N ALA A 80 -7.73 22.47 -8.21
CA ALA A 80 -8.80 23.01 -7.37
C ALA A 80 -8.79 22.28 -6.02
N PRO A 81 -9.48 22.79 -4.98
CA PRO A 81 -9.60 22.06 -3.73
C PRO A 81 -10.10 20.63 -3.95
N GLY A 82 -9.34 19.64 -3.47
CA GLY A 82 -9.69 18.24 -3.60
C GLY A 82 -9.34 17.59 -4.92
N TYR A 83 -8.71 18.31 -5.85
CA TYR A 83 -8.30 17.78 -7.16
C TYR A 83 -6.81 17.93 -7.38
N VAL A 84 -6.25 16.99 -8.12
CA VAL A 84 -4.81 16.94 -8.38
C VAL A 84 -4.57 16.69 -9.86
N PHE A 85 -3.61 17.44 -10.44
CA PHE A 85 -3.04 17.17 -11.75
C PHE A 85 -1.80 16.30 -11.56
N VAL A 86 -1.70 15.23 -12.33
CA VAL A 86 -0.51 14.40 -12.38
C VAL A 86 -0.03 14.27 -13.81
N ASP A 87 1.21 14.63 -14.04
CA ASP A 87 1.89 14.38 -15.30
C ASP A 87 2.98 13.34 -15.05
N PHE A 88 3.00 12.30 -15.87
CA PHE A 88 4.02 11.28 -15.83
C PHE A 88 4.63 11.17 -17.22
N LEU A 89 5.85 11.68 -17.36
CA LEU A 89 6.52 11.85 -18.65
C LEU A 89 7.77 11.00 -18.70
N SER A 90 7.72 9.91 -19.44
CA SER A 90 8.87 9.04 -19.68
C SER A 90 9.16 8.97 -21.18
N GLU A 91 10.24 8.28 -21.56
CA GLU A 91 10.56 8.08 -22.97
C GLU A 91 9.46 7.30 -23.71
N ASP A 92 8.83 6.36 -23.00
CA ASP A 92 7.86 5.45 -23.60
C ASP A 92 6.42 5.88 -23.42
N HIS A 93 6.14 6.73 -22.43
CA HIS A 93 4.76 7.08 -22.04
C HIS A 93 4.62 8.54 -21.65
N THR A 94 3.52 9.11 -22.08
CA THR A 94 3.10 10.45 -21.65
C THR A 94 1.70 10.31 -21.06
N ILE A 95 1.57 10.55 -19.76
CA ILE A 95 0.32 10.36 -19.04
C ILE A 95 -0.05 11.67 -18.35
N HIS A 96 -1.27 12.13 -18.58
CA HIS A 96 -1.82 13.34 -17.95
C HIS A 96 -3.11 12.95 -17.24
N LEU A 97 -3.20 13.26 -15.96
CA LEU A 97 -4.37 12.94 -15.15
C LEU A 97 -4.85 14.17 -14.40
N HIS A 98 -6.16 14.31 -14.31
CA HIS A 98 -6.83 15.32 -13.49
C HIS A 98 -7.95 14.61 -12.74
N CYS A 99 -7.72 14.29 -11.48
CA CYS A 99 -8.62 13.44 -10.70
C CYS A 99 -8.76 13.97 -9.27
N PRO A 100 -9.84 13.57 -8.56
CA PRO A 100 -9.92 13.80 -7.13
C PRO A 100 -8.69 13.20 -6.42
N GLU A 101 -8.24 13.85 -5.37
CA GLU A 101 -7.05 13.38 -4.64
C GLU A 101 -7.21 11.97 -4.09
N GLN A 102 -8.45 11.53 -3.84
CA GLN A 102 -8.73 10.15 -3.37
C GLN A 102 -8.43 9.08 -4.42
N ALA A 103 -8.26 9.46 -5.69
CA ALA A 103 -7.87 8.52 -6.73
C ALA A 103 -6.42 8.06 -6.62
N PHE A 104 -5.61 8.80 -5.87
CA PHE A 104 -4.17 8.61 -5.78
C PHE A 104 -3.69 8.24 -4.39
N ALA A 105 -2.59 7.47 -4.35
CA ALA A 105 -1.78 7.33 -3.16
C ALA A 105 -0.36 7.78 -3.53
N VAL A 106 0.13 8.79 -2.86
CA VAL A 106 1.46 9.37 -3.16
C VAL A 106 2.50 8.63 -2.33
N ILE A 107 3.32 7.85 -3.00
CA ILE A 107 4.35 7.03 -2.35
C ILE A 107 5.67 7.79 -2.40
N PRO A 108 6.33 8.05 -1.24
CA PRO A 108 7.58 8.81 -1.21
C PRO A 108 8.77 7.95 -1.65
N ALA A 109 8.76 7.51 -2.89
CA ALA A 109 9.78 6.64 -3.46
C ALA A 109 9.97 6.96 -4.95
N SER A 110 11.10 6.52 -5.50
CA SER A 110 11.40 6.71 -6.92
C SER A 110 10.77 5.65 -7.81
N GLU A 111 10.32 4.54 -7.23
CA GLU A 111 9.59 3.50 -7.97
C GLU A 111 8.60 2.81 -7.04
N ILE A 112 7.59 2.19 -7.63
CA ILE A 112 6.57 1.46 -6.88
C ILE A 112 6.91 -0.02 -6.91
N THR A 113 7.22 -0.56 -5.74
CA THR A 113 7.52 -1.98 -5.52
C THR A 113 6.80 -2.44 -4.27
N PRO A 114 6.67 -3.75 -4.03
CA PRO A 114 6.16 -4.23 -2.74
C PRO A 114 6.91 -3.64 -1.55
N GLU A 115 8.22 -3.48 -1.67
CA GLU A 115 9.07 -2.93 -0.60
C GLU A 115 8.79 -1.45 -0.34
N THR A 116 8.64 -0.63 -1.38
CA THR A 116 8.37 0.80 -1.19
C THR A 116 6.96 1.04 -0.67
N VAL A 117 5.99 0.26 -1.11
CA VAL A 117 4.62 0.34 -0.60
C VAL A 117 4.57 -0.11 0.86
N THR A 118 5.28 -1.18 1.21
CA THR A 118 5.39 -1.65 2.60
C THR A 118 5.98 -0.56 3.51
N ALA A 119 7.05 0.08 3.08
CA ALA A 119 7.67 1.17 3.85
C ALA A 119 6.69 2.32 4.07
N TYR A 120 5.93 2.68 3.07
CA TYR A 120 4.90 3.71 3.18
C TYR A 120 3.81 3.32 4.19
N LEU A 121 3.30 2.10 4.11
CA LEU A 121 2.29 1.60 5.03
C LEU A 121 2.80 1.59 6.48
N LEU A 122 4.04 1.16 6.69
CA LEU A 122 4.64 1.17 8.03
C LEU A 122 4.72 2.59 8.59
N THR A 123 5.04 3.58 7.78
CA THR A 123 5.07 4.98 8.20
C THR A 123 3.67 5.45 8.66
N LEU A 124 2.61 5.05 7.94
CA LEU A 124 1.25 5.42 8.30
C LEU A 124 0.78 4.76 9.59
N ILE A 125 1.19 3.54 9.82
CA ILE A 125 0.65 2.69 10.87
C ILE A 125 1.44 2.81 12.18
N SER A 126 2.75 3.07 12.12
CA SER A 126 3.65 2.98 13.27
C SER A 126 3.21 3.79 14.49
N ASN A 127 2.55 4.91 14.29
CA ASN A 127 2.08 5.79 15.37
C ASN A 127 0.71 5.40 15.92
N GLN A 128 0.07 4.39 15.37
CA GLN A 128 -1.28 4.01 15.72
C GLN A 128 -1.37 2.67 16.47
N LEU A 129 -0.22 2.05 16.71
CA LEU A 129 -0.18 0.77 17.40
C LEU A 129 -0.32 0.94 18.91
N PRO A 130 -1.03 0.02 19.61
CA PRO A 130 -1.07 0.01 21.07
C PRO A 130 0.34 -0.18 21.64
N GLY A 131 0.55 0.34 22.86
CA GLY A 131 1.85 0.30 23.52
C GLY A 131 2.37 -1.11 23.82
N ASN A 132 1.50 -2.12 23.82
CA ASN A 132 1.89 -3.52 24.04
C ASN A 132 2.29 -4.24 22.75
N ILE A 133 2.23 -3.56 21.62
CA ILE A 133 2.74 -4.07 20.35
C ILE A 133 4.13 -3.47 20.14
N ASP A 134 5.15 -4.32 20.19
CA ASP A 134 6.54 -3.87 20.08
C ASP A 134 7.04 -3.81 18.64
N GLY A 135 6.46 -4.59 17.76
CA GLY A 135 6.88 -4.65 16.37
C GLY A 135 5.77 -5.05 15.42
N LEU A 136 5.90 -4.55 14.20
CA LEU A 136 5.01 -4.88 13.09
C LEU A 136 5.85 -5.13 11.86
N LYS A 137 5.61 -6.26 11.21
CA LYS A 137 6.18 -6.56 9.91
C LYS A 137 5.04 -6.75 8.92
N ILE A 138 5.13 -6.09 7.77
CA ILE A 138 4.18 -6.22 6.68
C ILE A 138 4.89 -6.84 5.49
N THR A 139 4.25 -7.82 4.87
CA THR A 139 4.76 -8.46 3.65
C THR A 139 3.69 -8.39 2.58
N LEU A 140 4.05 -7.91 1.39
CA LEU A 140 3.20 -7.92 0.22
C LEU A 140 3.69 -9.01 -0.72
N ARG A 141 2.78 -9.93 -1.08
CA ARG A 141 3.06 -11.00 -2.04
C ARG A 141 2.16 -10.82 -3.25
N HIS A 142 2.65 -11.19 -4.41
CA HIS A 142 1.79 -11.23 -5.58
C HIS A 142 0.73 -12.30 -5.41
N GLU A 143 -0.50 -11.97 -5.79
CA GLU A 143 -1.56 -12.95 -5.81
C GLU A 143 -1.22 -14.01 -6.86
N HIS A 144 -1.04 -15.25 -6.40
CA HIS A 144 -0.73 -16.34 -7.31
C HIS A 144 -2.02 -16.90 -7.89
N ILE A 145 -2.36 -16.45 -9.05
CA ILE A 145 -3.50 -16.99 -9.79
C ILE A 145 -2.98 -18.20 -10.54
N PRO A 146 -3.48 -19.41 -10.26
CA PRO A 146 -3.10 -20.58 -11.04
C PRO A 146 -3.37 -20.29 -12.51
N THR A 147 -2.35 -20.50 -13.34
CA THR A 147 -2.48 -20.24 -14.78
C THR A 147 -3.61 -21.11 -15.32
N PRO A 148 -4.69 -20.50 -15.75
CA PRO A 148 -5.80 -21.31 -16.28
C PRO A 148 -5.35 -21.99 -17.56
N SER A 149 -5.82 -23.19 -17.74
CA SER A 149 -5.48 -23.96 -18.93
C SER A 149 -6.23 -23.50 -20.17
N TYR A 150 -7.06 -22.50 -20.06
CA TYR A 150 -7.68 -21.88 -21.22
C TYR A 150 -6.76 -20.76 -21.71
N HIS A 151 -6.24 -20.94 -22.83
CA HIS A 151 -5.42 -19.93 -23.45
C HIS A 151 -5.94 -19.67 -24.86
#